data_f56473e303e68b6ebe1949b049043634
#
_entry.id   f56473e303e68b6ebe1949b049043634
#
_cell.length_a   1.000
_cell.length_b   1.000
_cell.length_c   1.000
_cell.angle_alpha   90.00
_cell.angle_beta   90.00
_cell.angle_gamma   90.00
#
_symmetry.space_group_name_H-M   'P 1'
#
loop_
_entity.id
_entity.type
_entity.pdbx_description
1 polymer ?
#
loop_
_entity_poly.entity_id
_entity_poly.type
_entity_poly.pdbx_seq_one_letter_code
_entity_poly.pdbx_strand_id
1 'polypeptide(L)'
;MKKEFFSSSYKIRWKDVGITFGILFVATILSFLYDRMTGQIINVIMFYTLALLLVSRMTEGYLPGILAGMISVVCVNYLFTYPYWQLNFFLDGYPITFACMIVVSTLTSAGTSQLKRQAEVLAEREKLLADAEKEKMRANLLRAVSH
;
A
#
# COMPACT_ATOMS: atom_id res chain seq x y z
N MET A 1 -8.78 18.54 -16.17
CA MET A 1 -8.16 17.20 -16.19
C MET A 1 -7.20 16.92 -15.05
N LYS A 2 -6.23 17.78 -14.78
CA LYS A 2 -5.30 17.62 -13.64
C LYS A 2 -5.95 17.72 -12.25
N LYS A 3 -7.01 18.48 -12.09
CA LYS A 3 -7.72 18.64 -10.80
C LYS A 3 -8.55 17.42 -10.40
N GLU A 4 -9.09 16.68 -11.35
CA GLU A 4 -9.86 15.47 -11.07
C GLU A 4 -8.97 14.28 -10.69
N PHE A 5 -7.77 14.20 -11.25
CA PHE A 5 -6.79 13.18 -10.91
C PHE A 5 -6.30 13.31 -9.45
N PHE A 6 -6.10 14.53 -8.98
CA PHE A 6 -5.75 14.81 -7.59
C PHE A 6 -6.91 14.65 -6.61
N SER A 7 -8.13 14.97 -7.04
CA SER A 7 -9.32 14.90 -6.18
C SER A 7 -9.71 13.47 -5.81
N SER A 8 -9.49 12.52 -6.70
CA SER A 8 -9.80 11.10 -6.44
C SER A 8 -8.84 10.45 -5.43
N SER A 9 -7.61 10.97 -5.32
CA SER A 9 -6.60 10.43 -4.41
C SER A 9 -6.76 10.87 -2.95
N TYR A 10 -7.55 11.92 -2.69
CA TYR A 10 -7.69 12.52 -1.37
C TYR A 10 -8.81 11.94 -0.50
N LYS A 11 -9.60 11.01 -1.01
CA LYS A 11 -10.61 10.33 -0.18
C LYS A 11 -9.94 9.31 0.74
N ILE A 12 -9.50 9.79 1.89
CA ILE A 12 -9.07 8.92 2.99
C ILE A 12 -10.31 8.20 3.51
N ARG A 13 -10.40 6.90 3.25
CA ARG A 13 -11.42 6.05 3.84
C ARG A 13 -11.03 5.74 5.29
N TRP A 14 -11.92 5.93 6.21
CA TRP A 14 -11.71 5.55 7.62
C TRP A 14 -11.35 4.08 7.79
N LYS A 15 -11.84 3.21 6.90
CA LYS A 15 -11.46 1.79 6.86
C LYS A 15 -9.97 1.60 6.57
N ASP A 16 -9.42 2.35 5.64
CA ASP A 16 -8.00 2.27 5.26
C ASP A 16 -7.11 2.76 6.40
N VAL A 17 -7.51 3.79 7.10
CA VAL A 17 -6.83 4.28 8.31
C VAL A 17 -6.81 3.20 9.39
N GLY A 18 -7.94 2.58 9.67
CA GLY A 18 -8.05 1.48 10.64
C GLY A 18 -7.18 0.28 10.29
N ILE A 19 -7.17 -0.13 9.03
CA ILE A 19 -6.32 -1.22 8.53
C ILE A 19 -4.84 -0.86 8.68
N THR A 20 -4.46 0.35 8.30
CA THR A 20 -3.08 0.83 8.41
C THR A 20 -2.59 0.80 9.86
N PHE A 21 -3.36 1.36 10.77
CA PHE A 21 -3.02 1.34 12.19
C PHE A 21 -2.97 -0.07 12.77
N GLY A 22 -3.89 -0.94 12.39
CA GLY A 22 -3.90 -2.35 12.82
C GLY A 22 -2.65 -3.10 12.37
N ILE A 23 -2.27 -2.97 11.12
CA ILE A 23 -1.07 -3.61 10.56
C ILE A 23 0.21 -3.07 11.21
N LEU A 24 0.32 -1.75 11.36
CA LEU A 24 1.47 -1.13 12.03
C LEU A 24 1.55 -1.51 13.51
N PHE A 25 0.44 -1.63 14.19
CA PHE A 25 0.39 -2.08 15.58
C PHE A 25 0.89 -3.51 15.73
N VAL A 26 0.44 -4.42 14.88
CA VAL A 26 0.92 -5.82 14.85
C VAL A 26 2.42 -5.87 14.53
N ALA A 27 2.88 -5.11 13.56
CA ALA A 27 4.29 -5.00 13.21
C ALA A 27 5.14 -4.49 14.39
N THR A 28 4.64 -3.51 15.13
CA THR A 28 5.32 -2.97 16.31
C THR A 28 5.43 -4.02 17.41
N ILE A 29 4.38 -4.77 17.69
CA ILE A 29 4.40 -5.86 18.69
C ILE A 29 5.40 -6.94 18.28
N LEU A 30 5.36 -7.40 17.05
CA LEU A 30 6.29 -8.41 16.54
C LEU A 30 7.74 -7.93 16.59
N SER A 31 7.98 -6.69 16.19
CA SER A 31 9.30 -6.07 16.26
C SER A 31 9.82 -5.97 17.68
N PHE A 32 8.96 -5.58 18.62
CA PHE A 32 9.33 -5.47 20.04
C PHE A 32 9.67 -6.84 20.65
N LEU A 33 8.88 -7.87 20.35
CA LEU A 33 9.14 -9.23 20.81
C LEU A 33 10.48 -9.74 20.25
N TYR A 34 10.71 -9.50 18.97
CA TYR A 34 11.91 -9.98 18.28
C TYR A 34 13.17 -9.23 18.71
N ASP A 35 13.08 -7.93 18.90
CA ASP A 35 14.18 -7.10 19.40
C ASP A 35 14.63 -7.54 20.80
N ARG A 36 13.67 -7.88 21.67
CA ARG A 36 13.95 -8.46 22.99
C ARG A 36 14.71 -9.78 22.93
N MET A 37 14.49 -10.57 21.89
CA MET A 37 15.14 -11.88 21.74
C MET A 37 16.52 -11.79 21.08
N THR A 38 16.71 -10.90 20.13
CA THR A 38 17.87 -10.91 19.23
C THR A 38 18.71 -9.64 19.28
N GLY A 39 18.12 -8.50 19.66
CA GLY A 39 18.80 -7.20 19.73
C GLY A 39 19.28 -6.65 18.38
N GLN A 40 18.70 -7.10 17.26
CA GLN A 40 19.12 -6.69 15.92
C GLN A 40 18.07 -5.80 15.26
N ILE A 41 18.41 -4.53 15.11
CA ILE A 41 17.53 -3.51 14.48
C ILE A 41 17.18 -3.81 13.02
N ILE A 42 18.04 -4.53 12.31
CA ILE A 42 17.82 -4.89 10.89
C ILE A 42 16.50 -5.67 10.74
N ASN A 43 16.21 -6.56 11.65
CA ASN A 43 15.00 -7.37 11.61
C ASN A 43 13.74 -6.53 11.87
N VAL A 44 13.85 -5.53 12.74
CA VAL A 44 12.78 -4.55 12.98
C VAL A 44 12.41 -3.81 11.70
N ILE A 45 13.42 -3.36 10.96
CA ILE A 45 13.23 -2.66 9.67
C ILE A 45 12.54 -3.57 8.66
N MET A 46 12.90 -4.86 8.62
CA MET A 46 12.25 -5.84 7.76
C MET A 46 10.77 -6.05 8.09
N PHE A 47 10.41 -6.13 9.38
CA PHE A 47 9.01 -6.23 9.79
C PHE A 47 8.20 -5.01 9.37
N TYR A 48 8.74 -3.82 9.53
CA TYR A 48 8.07 -2.59 9.09
C TYR A 48 7.97 -2.50 7.57
N THR A 49 8.98 -2.93 6.82
CA THR A 49 8.93 -2.99 5.37
C THR A 49 7.83 -3.94 4.90
N LEU A 50 7.72 -5.11 5.51
CA LEU A 50 6.64 -6.06 5.24
C LEU A 50 5.28 -5.47 5.57
N ALA A 51 5.16 -4.78 6.69
CA ALA A 51 3.92 -4.08 7.08
C ALA A 51 3.52 -3.02 6.05
N LEU A 52 4.48 -2.26 5.53
CA LEU A 52 4.23 -1.26 4.47
C LEU A 52 3.73 -1.91 3.18
N LEU A 53 4.28 -3.05 2.80
CA LEU A 53 3.80 -3.84 1.65
C LEU A 53 2.35 -4.27 1.85
N LEU A 54 2.02 -4.78 3.04
CA LEU A 54 0.65 -5.19 3.37
C LEU A 54 -0.32 -4.01 3.37
N VAL A 55 0.06 -2.89 3.95
CA VAL A 55 -0.75 -1.65 3.94
C VAL A 55 -1.02 -1.22 2.51
N SER A 56 0.01 -1.17 1.66
CA SER A 56 -0.15 -0.78 0.26
C SER A 56 -1.06 -1.71 -0.51
N ARG A 57 -1.05 -3.00 -0.18
CA ARG A 57 -1.90 -4.00 -0.82
C ARG A 57 -3.36 -3.93 -0.36
N MET A 58 -3.59 -3.68 0.92
CA MET A 58 -4.92 -3.72 1.53
C MET A 58 -5.66 -2.38 1.48
N THR A 59 -4.94 -1.29 1.26
CA THR A 59 -5.51 0.06 1.18
C THR A 59 -5.57 0.55 -0.26
N GLU A 60 -6.46 1.49 -0.53
CA GLU A 60 -6.61 2.10 -1.86
C GLU A 60 -5.95 3.49 -1.89
N GLY A 61 -5.26 3.79 -3.00
CA GLY A 61 -4.62 5.07 -3.24
C GLY A 61 -3.18 5.18 -2.72
N TYR A 62 -2.57 6.32 -2.96
CA TYR A 62 -1.16 6.58 -2.62
C TYR A 62 -0.98 7.05 -1.16
N LEU A 63 -1.95 7.79 -0.64
CA LEU A 63 -1.85 8.46 0.65
C LEU A 63 -1.67 7.51 1.84
N PRO A 64 -2.45 6.42 1.98
CA PRO A 64 -2.28 5.52 3.12
C PRO A 64 -0.88 4.91 3.19
N GLY A 65 -0.31 4.52 2.05
CA GLY A 65 1.04 3.95 1.97
C GLY A 65 2.12 4.95 2.36
N ILE A 66 2.04 6.19 1.88
CA ILE A 66 3.00 7.26 2.19
C ILE A 66 2.93 7.62 3.69
N LEU A 67 1.72 7.79 4.22
CA LEU A 67 1.51 8.07 5.65
C LEU A 67 2.02 6.93 6.53
N ALA A 68 1.74 5.69 6.15
CA ALA A 68 2.25 4.51 6.84
C ALA A 68 3.79 4.48 6.84
N GLY A 69 4.41 4.84 5.72
CA GLY A 69 5.87 4.97 5.61
C GLY A 69 6.44 6.01 6.56
N MET A 70 5.87 7.19 6.61
CA MET A 70 6.30 8.25 7.54
C MET A 70 6.13 7.83 9.00
N ILE A 71 5.00 7.26 9.35
CA ILE A 71 4.74 6.74 10.72
C ILE A 71 5.73 5.64 11.06
N SER A 72 6.01 4.73 10.14
CA SER A 72 6.97 3.64 10.35
C SER A 72 8.38 4.17 10.64
N VAL A 73 8.84 5.16 9.90
CA VAL A 73 10.13 5.81 10.11
C VAL A 73 10.22 6.42 11.51
N VAL A 74 9.18 7.15 11.92
CA VAL A 74 9.10 7.75 13.26
C VAL A 74 9.09 6.67 14.34
N CYS A 75 8.29 5.61 14.16
CA CYS A 75 8.22 4.50 15.12
C CYS A 75 9.56 3.78 15.27
N VAL A 76 10.21 3.46 14.16
CA VAL A 76 11.52 2.79 14.18
C VAL A 76 12.56 3.67 14.87
N ASN A 77 12.58 4.96 14.54
CA ASN A 77 13.51 5.90 15.15
C ASN A 77 13.27 6.07 16.65
N TYR A 78 12.02 6.23 17.05
CA TYR A 78 11.67 6.52 18.44
C TYR A 78 11.77 5.32 19.37
N LEU A 79 11.33 4.14 18.90
CA LEU A 79 11.21 2.94 19.74
C LEU A 79 12.45 2.05 19.71
N PHE A 80 13.11 1.95 18.57
CA PHE A 80 14.12 0.91 18.31
C PHE A 80 15.54 1.46 18.07
N THR A 81 15.68 2.77 17.91
CA THR A 81 16.98 3.40 17.64
C THR A 81 17.57 3.99 18.90
N TYR A 82 18.84 3.71 19.16
CA TYR A 82 19.57 4.34 20.28
C TYR A 82 19.87 5.81 19.97
N PRO A 83 19.73 6.76 20.90
CA PRO A 83 19.14 6.62 22.24
C PRO A 83 17.62 6.45 22.21
N TYR A 84 17.12 5.42 22.91
CA TYR A 84 15.69 5.10 22.96
C TYR A 84 14.88 6.26 23.47
N TRP A 85 13.66 6.44 22.94
CA TRP A 85 12.72 7.49 23.34
C TRP A 85 13.14 8.92 22.95
N GLN A 86 14.08 9.05 22.02
CA GLN A 86 14.48 10.33 21.44
C GLN A 86 14.48 10.25 19.93
N LEU A 87 13.99 11.30 19.26
CA LEU A 87 14.04 11.41 17.82
C LEU A 87 15.42 11.88 17.39
N ASN A 88 16.24 10.99 16.89
CA ASN A 88 17.57 11.27 16.38
C ASN A 88 17.68 10.85 14.92
N PHE A 89 17.68 11.84 14.04
CA PHE A 89 17.83 11.60 12.59
C PHE A 89 19.29 11.71 12.11
N PHE A 90 20.19 12.12 12.97
CA PHE A 90 21.56 12.49 12.59
C PHE A 90 22.63 11.47 12.98
N LEU A 91 22.28 10.36 13.60
CA LEU A 91 23.24 9.30 13.94
C LEU A 91 23.70 8.54 12.68
N ASP A 92 24.98 8.17 12.65
CA ASP A 92 25.62 7.54 11.50
C ASP A 92 24.85 6.34 10.93
N GLY A 93 24.45 6.44 9.66
CA GLY A 93 23.75 5.40 8.91
C GLY A 93 22.22 5.42 8.99
N TYR A 94 21.62 6.03 10.00
CA TYR A 94 20.16 6.07 10.15
C TYR A 94 19.43 6.95 9.12
N PRO A 95 19.95 8.13 8.72
CA PRO A 95 19.28 8.96 7.72
C PRO A 95 19.09 8.24 6.39
N ILE A 96 20.05 7.43 5.97
CA ILE A 96 19.99 6.64 4.73
C ILE A 96 18.89 5.58 4.83
N THR A 97 18.82 4.87 5.95
CA THR A 97 17.81 3.84 6.21
C THR A 97 16.41 4.43 6.17
N PHE A 98 16.20 5.57 6.80
CA PHE A 98 14.91 6.25 6.82
C PHE A 98 14.51 6.77 5.44
N ALA A 99 15.46 7.35 4.71
CA ALA A 99 15.23 7.76 3.33
C ALA A 99 14.84 6.58 2.45
N CYS A 100 15.54 5.44 2.57
CA CYS A 100 15.21 4.23 1.85
C CYS A 100 13.81 3.69 2.21
N MET A 101 13.42 3.71 3.48
CA MET A 101 12.08 3.29 3.91
C MET A 101 10.99 4.15 3.27
N ILE A 102 11.16 5.45 3.25
CA ILE A 102 10.21 6.39 2.62
C ILE A 102 10.13 6.14 1.11
N VAL A 103 11.28 5.98 0.44
CA VAL A 103 11.33 5.70 -1.00
C VAL A 103 10.65 4.36 -1.31
N VAL A 104 10.98 3.29 -0.59
CA VAL A 104 10.35 1.96 -0.77
C VAL A 104 8.84 2.04 -0.54
N SER A 105 8.40 2.71 0.50
CA SER A 105 6.99 2.90 0.81
C SER A 105 6.26 3.62 -0.32
N THR A 106 6.84 4.71 -0.83
CA THR A 106 6.25 5.50 -1.92
C THR A 106 6.19 4.69 -3.22
N LEU A 107 7.29 4.03 -3.59
CA LEU A 107 7.35 3.19 -4.79
C LEU A 107 6.39 2.00 -4.71
N THR A 108 6.31 1.34 -3.56
CA THR A 108 5.40 0.21 -3.35
C THR A 108 3.94 0.67 -3.44
N SER A 109 3.61 1.79 -2.82
CA SER A 109 2.27 2.36 -2.86
C SER A 109 1.87 2.76 -4.28
N ALA A 110 2.77 3.40 -5.02
CA ALA A 110 2.57 3.75 -6.42
C ALA A 110 2.38 2.52 -7.31
N GLY A 111 3.27 1.53 -7.19
CA GLY A 111 3.21 0.29 -7.96
C GLY A 111 1.95 -0.51 -7.69
N THR A 112 1.54 -0.64 -6.44
CA THR A 112 0.31 -1.34 -6.06
C THR A 112 -0.93 -0.63 -6.58
N SER A 113 -0.97 0.69 -6.52
CA SER A 113 -2.08 1.48 -7.07
C SER A 113 -2.18 1.35 -8.59
N GLN A 114 -1.06 1.33 -9.31
CA GLN A 114 -1.05 1.05 -10.74
C GLN A 114 -1.55 -0.35 -11.08
N LEU A 115 -1.10 -1.38 -10.35
CA LEU A 115 -1.55 -2.76 -10.56
C LEU A 115 -3.06 -2.89 -10.33
N LYS A 116 -3.61 -2.28 -9.30
CA LYS A 116 -5.05 -2.26 -9.05
C LYS A 116 -5.81 -1.59 -10.17
N ARG A 117 -5.31 -0.47 -10.67
CA ARG A 117 -5.92 0.26 -11.80
C ARG A 117 -5.91 -0.59 -13.07
N GLN A 118 -4.79 -1.26 -13.39
CA GLN A 118 -4.69 -2.17 -14.53
C GLN A 118 -5.67 -3.35 -14.40
N ALA A 119 -5.80 -3.93 -13.21
CA ALA A 119 -6.74 -5.00 -12.95
C ALA A 119 -8.20 -4.55 -13.15
N GLU A 120 -8.57 -3.34 -12.71
CA GLU A 120 -9.89 -2.76 -12.93
C GLU A 120 -10.17 -2.53 -14.43
N VAL A 121 -9.21 -1.99 -15.17
CA VAL A 121 -9.33 -1.77 -16.61
C VAL A 121 -9.48 -3.10 -17.36
N LEU A 122 -8.73 -4.13 -16.97
CA LEU A 122 -8.86 -5.47 -17.58
C LEU A 122 -10.23 -6.09 -17.27
N ALA A 123 -10.72 -5.98 -16.05
CA ALA A 123 -12.04 -6.48 -15.66
C ALA A 123 -13.16 -5.78 -16.44
N GLU A 124 -13.05 -4.48 -16.64
CA GLU A 124 -13.99 -3.69 -17.44
C GLU A 124 -13.97 -4.10 -18.91
N ARG A 125 -12.77 -4.33 -19.49
CA ARG A 125 -12.62 -4.86 -20.86
C ARG A 125 -13.25 -6.23 -21.03
N GLU A 126 -13.03 -7.15 -20.10
CA GLU A 126 -13.64 -8.47 -20.12
C GLU A 126 -15.17 -8.38 -20.07
N LYS A 127 -15.70 -7.51 -19.24
CA LYS A 127 -17.15 -7.28 -19.15
C LYS A 127 -17.72 -6.73 -20.45
N LEU A 128 -17.06 -5.76 -21.08
CA LEU A 128 -17.47 -5.20 -22.36
C LEU A 128 -17.44 -6.24 -23.49
N LEU A 129 -16.41 -7.09 -23.51
CA LEU A 129 -16.30 -8.19 -24.48
C LEU A 129 -17.40 -9.23 -24.27
N ALA A 130 -17.72 -9.59 -23.04
CA ALA A 130 -18.80 -10.51 -22.71
C ALA A 130 -20.17 -9.95 -23.13
N ASP A 131 -20.43 -8.67 -22.90
CA ASP A 131 -21.65 -7.99 -23.33
C ASP A 131 -21.75 -7.91 -24.87
N ALA A 132 -20.65 -7.65 -25.56
CA ALA A 132 -20.58 -7.65 -27.02
C ALA A 132 -20.86 -9.03 -27.60
N GLU A 133 -20.34 -10.11 -27.01
CA GLU A 133 -20.64 -11.50 -27.39
C GLU A 133 -22.12 -11.84 -27.20
N LYS A 134 -22.71 -11.42 -26.08
CA LYS A 134 -24.14 -11.59 -25.81
C LYS A 134 -25.01 -10.91 -26.88
N GLU A 135 -24.68 -9.67 -27.24
CA GLU A 135 -25.41 -8.96 -28.29
C GLU A 135 -25.27 -9.62 -29.67
N LYS A 136 -24.08 -10.09 -29.99
CA LYS A 136 -23.81 -10.81 -31.24
C LYS A 136 -24.61 -12.12 -31.29
N MET A 137 -24.64 -12.86 -30.21
CA MET A 137 -25.43 -14.10 -30.09
C MET A 137 -26.92 -13.80 -30.23
N ARG A 138 -27.40 -12.73 -29.60
CA ARG A 138 -28.80 -12.28 -29.70
C ARG A 138 -29.17 -11.89 -31.12
N ALA A 139 -28.31 -11.15 -31.82
CA ALA A 139 -28.49 -10.79 -33.19
C ALA A 139 -28.51 -12.02 -34.13
N ASN A 140 -27.63 -13.00 -33.91
CA ASN A 140 -27.59 -14.25 -34.65
C ASN A 140 -28.85 -15.10 -34.43
N LEU A 141 -29.37 -15.18 -33.20
CA LEU A 141 -30.62 -15.85 -32.87
C LEU A 141 -31.82 -15.19 -33.57
N LEU A 142 -31.89 -13.87 -33.55
CA LEU A 142 -32.94 -13.11 -34.23
C LEU A 142 -32.90 -13.32 -35.76
N ARG A 143 -31.73 -13.42 -36.35
CA ARG A 143 -31.54 -13.77 -37.77
C ARG A 143 -32.03 -15.17 -38.05
N ALA A 144 -31.70 -16.15 -37.21
CA ALA A 144 -32.13 -17.52 -37.35
C ALA A 144 -33.65 -17.69 -37.24
N VAL A 145 -34.28 -16.93 -36.35
CA VAL A 145 -35.75 -16.93 -36.15
C VAL A 145 -36.47 -16.16 -37.26
N SER A 146 -35.84 -15.17 -37.90
CA SER A 146 -36.41 -14.36 -38.98
C SER A 146 -36.39 -15.11 -40.32
N HIS A 147 -35.62 -16.13 -40.44
CA HIS A 147 -35.58 -17.06 -41.59
C HIS A 147 -36.38 -18.33 -41.31
#